data_a6ffe7a5e5e42e8cafcb3a2ecc63fd9d
#
_entry.id   a6ffe7a5e5e42e8cafcb3a2ecc63fd9d
#
_cell.length_a   1.000
_cell.length_b   1.000
_cell.length_c   1.000
_cell.angle_alpha   90.00
_cell.angle_beta   90.00
_cell.angle_gamma   90.00
#
_symmetry.space_group_name_H-M   'P 1'
#
loop_
_entity.id
_entity.type
_entity.pdbx_description
1 polymer ?
#
loop_
_entity_poly.entity_id
_entity_poly.type
_entity_poly.pdbx_seq_one_letter_code
_entity_poly.pdbx_strand_id
1 'polypeptide(L)'
;MMRRHLAVFLVVLFLISTAQTVQSNSSGKTGSSSSGCSCHGASSSMSVSLNGLPSSGYSGNTAYSLSWDGGPHIPGSGGFNIIATTTSGQGYMGTWSSLGSNVKQVGSELTHDGTSSRSWSAVWTSPSSGSGTVVFNLAVLYANGNGNNNGDNWDTGSWN
;
A
#
# COMPACT_ATOMS: atom_id res chain seq x y z
N MET A 1 8.41 -17.48 50.98
CA MET A 1 9.13 -16.61 50.04
C MET A 1 8.99 -17.09 48.57
N MET A 2 9.12 -18.35 48.21
CA MET A 2 9.07 -18.90 46.86
C MET A 2 7.83 -18.55 46.03
N ARG A 3 6.61 -18.52 46.62
CA ARG A 3 5.35 -18.18 45.91
C ARG A 3 5.27 -16.74 45.42
N ARG A 4 5.87 -15.77 46.14
CA ARG A 4 5.91 -14.37 45.76
C ARG A 4 6.83 -14.11 44.55
N HIS A 5 7.97 -14.78 44.49
CA HIS A 5 8.91 -14.65 43.38
C HIS A 5 8.38 -15.31 42.11
N LEU A 6 7.61 -16.42 42.23
CA LEU A 6 6.97 -17.08 41.10
C LEU A 6 5.88 -16.19 40.45
N ALA A 7 5.06 -15.49 41.29
CA ALA A 7 4.04 -14.59 40.79
C ALA A 7 4.64 -13.37 40.05
N VAL A 8 5.71 -12.78 40.57
CA VAL A 8 6.41 -11.66 39.92
C VAL A 8 7.04 -12.13 38.60
N PHE A 9 7.63 -13.31 38.56
CA PHE A 9 8.24 -13.88 37.35
C PHE A 9 7.19 -14.14 36.26
N LEU A 10 6.02 -14.66 36.62
CA LEU A 10 4.90 -14.87 35.69
C LEU A 10 4.33 -13.55 35.14
N VAL A 11 4.22 -12.49 35.97
CA VAL A 11 3.78 -11.17 35.51
C VAL A 11 4.78 -10.55 34.56
N VAL A 12 6.07 -10.64 34.83
CA VAL A 12 7.12 -10.13 33.92
C VAL A 12 7.11 -10.90 32.61
N LEU A 13 6.97 -12.23 32.64
CA LEU A 13 6.89 -13.06 31.43
C LEU A 13 5.66 -12.70 30.58
N PHE A 14 4.51 -12.42 31.21
CA PHE A 14 3.29 -12.00 30.53
C PHE A 14 3.43 -10.62 29.89
N LEU A 15 4.12 -9.68 30.53
CA LEU A 15 4.41 -8.35 29.98
C LEU A 15 5.35 -8.38 28.78
N ILE A 16 6.29 -9.31 28.75
CA ILE A 16 7.22 -9.47 27.61
C ILE A 16 6.49 -10.07 26.41
N SER A 17 5.50 -10.95 26.60
CA SER A 17 4.76 -11.61 25.51
C SER A 17 3.80 -10.68 24.76
N THR A 18 3.52 -9.48 25.27
CA THR A 18 2.63 -8.49 24.62
C THR A 18 3.36 -7.43 23.80
N ALA A 19 4.69 -7.44 23.78
CA ALA A 19 5.47 -6.55 22.93
C ALA A 19 5.33 -7.00 21.46
N GLN A 20 4.32 -6.48 20.78
CA GLN A 20 4.19 -6.64 19.33
C GLN A 20 5.27 -5.79 18.67
N THR A 21 6.21 -6.42 18.00
CA THR A 21 7.15 -5.72 17.14
C THR A 21 6.40 -5.19 15.92
N VAL A 22 6.26 -3.88 15.83
CA VAL A 22 5.78 -3.23 14.60
C VAL A 22 6.86 -3.42 13.55
N GLN A 23 6.62 -4.32 12.62
CA GLN A 23 7.57 -4.63 11.55
C GLN A 23 7.32 -3.70 10.37
N SER A 24 8.24 -2.77 10.14
CA SER A 24 8.26 -1.95 8.94
C SER A 24 8.68 -2.79 7.73
N ASN A 25 7.85 -2.84 6.69
CA ASN A 25 8.17 -3.50 5.42
C ASN A 25 8.78 -2.50 4.44
N SER A 26 10.05 -2.16 4.62
CA SER A 26 10.77 -1.27 3.69
C SER A 26 10.87 -1.80 2.26
N SER A 27 10.71 -3.11 2.08
CA SER A 27 10.71 -3.79 0.78
C SER A 27 9.31 -4.09 0.25
N GLY A 28 8.31 -3.32 0.65
CA GLY A 28 6.94 -3.42 0.13
C GLY A 28 6.07 -4.47 0.81
N LYS A 29 4.76 -4.25 0.72
CA LYS A 29 3.71 -5.12 1.22
C LYS A 29 2.56 -5.16 0.20
N THR A 30 2.02 -6.35 -0.04
CA THR A 30 0.82 -6.58 -0.86
C THR A 30 -0.41 -6.86 -0.01
N GLY A 31 -1.59 -6.91 -0.64
CA GLY A 31 -2.86 -7.18 0.04
C GLY A 31 -3.37 -6.04 0.90
N SER A 32 -2.86 -4.82 0.72
CA SER A 32 -3.24 -3.64 1.51
C SER A 32 -3.93 -2.55 0.68
N SER A 33 -4.07 -2.72 -0.62
CA SER A 33 -4.53 -1.69 -1.57
C SER A 33 -5.92 -1.13 -1.25
N SER A 34 -6.83 -1.94 -0.71
CA SER A 34 -8.18 -1.53 -0.31
C SER A 34 -8.38 -1.41 1.20
N SER A 35 -7.59 -2.14 1.99
CA SER A 35 -7.68 -2.13 3.47
C SER A 35 -6.77 -1.10 4.13
N GLY A 36 -5.82 -0.55 3.38
CA GLY A 36 -4.89 0.46 3.83
C GLY A 36 -3.76 -0.04 4.71
N CYS A 37 -3.07 0.91 5.34
CA CYS A 37 -1.85 0.68 6.10
C CYS A 37 -2.11 0.66 7.63
N SER A 38 -3.11 -0.09 8.08
CA SER A 38 -3.62 -0.12 9.46
C SER A 38 -2.56 -0.39 10.55
N CYS A 39 -1.40 -0.96 10.19
CA CYS A 39 -0.25 -1.10 11.09
C CYS A 39 0.35 0.26 11.52
N HIS A 40 0.02 1.34 10.79
CA HIS A 40 0.48 2.71 11.04
C HIS A 40 -0.58 3.59 11.72
N GLY A 41 -1.51 2.98 12.45
CA GLY A 41 -2.57 3.68 13.18
C GLY A 41 -3.84 3.87 12.35
N ALA A 42 -4.67 4.86 12.70
CA ALA A 42 -5.87 5.20 11.95
C ALA A 42 -5.51 5.91 10.65
N SER A 43 -6.37 5.76 9.63
CA SER A 43 -6.21 6.52 8.38
C SER A 43 -6.27 8.02 8.64
N SER A 44 -5.49 8.76 7.87
CA SER A 44 -5.50 10.22 7.86
C SER A 44 -6.01 10.69 6.48
N SER A 45 -6.73 11.80 6.45
CA SER A 45 -7.21 12.39 5.19
C SER A 45 -6.01 12.84 4.34
N MET A 46 -5.56 11.97 3.43
CA MET A 46 -4.56 12.28 2.41
C MET A 46 -5.26 12.52 1.07
N SER A 47 -4.60 13.26 0.20
CA SER A 47 -5.09 13.47 -1.18
C SER A 47 -4.50 12.38 -2.10
N VAL A 48 -4.86 11.13 -1.87
CA VAL A 48 -4.39 10.00 -2.70
C VAL A 48 -4.86 10.19 -4.12
N SER A 49 -3.95 10.19 -5.08
CA SER A 49 -4.21 10.40 -6.49
C SER A 49 -3.72 9.24 -7.36
N LEU A 50 -4.45 8.95 -8.43
CA LEU A 50 -4.05 8.07 -9.52
C LEU A 50 -4.31 8.81 -10.83
N ASN A 51 -3.24 9.14 -11.55
CA ASN A 51 -3.28 9.91 -12.78
C ASN A 51 -2.97 9.04 -13.99
N GLY A 52 -3.46 9.45 -15.17
CA GLY A 52 -3.20 8.77 -16.43
C GLY A 52 -4.28 7.75 -16.84
N LEU A 53 -5.32 7.57 -16.04
CA LEU A 53 -6.47 6.77 -16.44
C LEU A 53 -7.26 7.49 -17.55
N PRO A 54 -7.76 6.74 -18.56
CA PRO A 54 -8.57 7.32 -19.62
C PRO A 54 -9.94 7.75 -19.09
N SER A 55 -10.37 8.99 -19.39
CA SER A 55 -11.61 9.58 -18.89
C SER A 55 -12.90 8.95 -19.46
N SER A 56 -12.79 8.24 -20.59
CA SER A 56 -13.93 7.61 -21.30
C SER A 56 -13.91 6.07 -21.26
N GLY A 57 -13.15 5.49 -20.33
CA GLY A 57 -12.90 4.06 -20.27
C GLY A 57 -11.70 3.63 -21.13
N TYR A 58 -11.19 2.43 -20.89
CA TYR A 58 -10.02 1.93 -21.57
C TYR A 58 -10.34 1.37 -22.97
N SER A 59 -9.39 1.52 -23.90
CA SER A 59 -9.34 0.73 -25.14
C SER A 59 -8.62 -0.59 -24.85
N GLY A 60 -9.10 -1.69 -25.44
CA GLY A 60 -8.51 -3.01 -25.17
C GLY A 60 -7.04 -3.13 -25.62
N ASN A 61 -6.25 -3.84 -24.85
CA ASN A 61 -4.82 -4.10 -25.10
C ASN A 61 -4.00 -2.81 -25.31
N THR A 62 -4.38 -1.74 -24.63
CA THR A 62 -3.76 -0.41 -24.73
C THR A 62 -2.93 -0.11 -23.50
N ALA A 63 -1.71 0.41 -23.71
CA ALA A 63 -0.82 0.81 -22.64
C ALA A 63 -1.12 2.24 -22.15
N TYR A 64 -1.27 2.41 -20.85
CA TYR A 64 -1.49 3.67 -20.16
C TYR A 64 -0.36 3.93 -19.18
N SER A 65 0.27 5.11 -19.27
CA SER A 65 1.26 5.54 -18.29
C SER A 65 0.55 6.10 -17.07
N LEU A 66 0.65 5.39 -15.95
CA LEU A 66 0.01 5.76 -14.69
C LEU A 66 1.03 6.32 -13.72
N SER A 67 0.60 7.28 -12.89
CA SER A 67 1.37 7.78 -11.75
C SER A 67 0.47 8.01 -10.55
N TRP A 68 1.03 7.85 -9.34
CA TRP A 68 0.26 8.00 -8.10
C TRP A 68 1.11 8.56 -6.96
N ASP A 69 0.43 9.22 -6.04
CA ASP A 69 0.99 9.79 -4.81
C ASP A 69 -0.09 9.98 -3.73
N GLY A 70 0.30 10.48 -2.57
CA GLY A 70 -0.60 10.80 -1.44
C GLY A 70 -0.81 12.30 -1.23
N GLY A 71 -0.49 13.15 -2.22
CA GLY A 71 -0.60 14.59 -2.11
C GLY A 71 0.62 15.24 -1.44
N PRO A 72 0.45 16.33 -0.69
CA PRO A 72 1.56 17.08 -0.11
C PRO A 72 2.49 16.19 0.73
N HIS A 73 3.77 16.28 0.45
CA HIS A 73 4.78 15.44 1.07
C HIS A 73 5.08 15.91 2.50
N ILE A 74 5.08 14.96 3.45
CA ILE A 74 5.73 15.13 4.73
C ILE A 74 7.15 14.56 4.67
N PRO A 75 8.12 15.08 5.42
CA PRO A 75 9.45 14.48 5.52
C PRO A 75 9.35 13.04 6.05
N GLY A 76 10.23 12.16 5.59
CA GLY A 76 10.28 10.77 6.06
C GLY A 76 10.25 9.75 4.91
N SER A 77 9.57 8.65 5.09
CA SER A 77 9.52 7.51 4.17
C SER A 77 8.16 7.38 3.47
N GLY A 78 8.13 6.80 2.28
CA GLY A 78 6.91 6.53 1.53
C GLY A 78 6.73 5.05 1.21
N GLY A 79 5.47 4.62 1.10
CA GLY A 79 5.10 3.28 0.67
C GLY A 79 3.75 3.28 -0.02
N PHE A 80 3.51 2.25 -0.82
CA PHE A 80 2.21 2.06 -1.48
C PHE A 80 1.94 0.58 -1.76
N ASN A 81 0.68 0.29 -2.06
CA ASN A 81 0.24 -0.95 -2.69
C ASN A 81 -0.91 -0.63 -3.67
N ILE A 82 -0.79 -1.03 -4.93
CA ILE A 82 -1.80 -0.83 -5.96
C ILE A 82 -2.14 -2.16 -6.66
N ILE A 83 -3.42 -2.31 -7.00
CA ILE A 83 -3.95 -3.45 -7.73
C ILE A 83 -5.00 -2.97 -8.75
N ALA A 84 -5.12 -3.71 -9.87
CA ALA A 84 -6.20 -3.56 -10.84
C ALA A 84 -7.01 -4.86 -10.88
N THR A 85 -8.32 -4.79 -10.58
CA THR A 85 -9.20 -5.97 -10.45
C THR A 85 -10.53 -5.76 -11.16
N THR A 86 -11.34 -6.82 -11.21
CA THR A 86 -12.77 -6.72 -11.55
C THR A 86 -13.52 -5.98 -10.45
N THR A 87 -14.75 -5.56 -10.72
CA THR A 87 -15.65 -4.91 -9.75
C THR A 87 -15.96 -5.76 -8.51
N SER A 88 -15.88 -7.08 -8.62
CA SER A 88 -16.06 -7.99 -7.49
C SER A 88 -14.80 -8.12 -6.61
N GLY A 89 -13.67 -7.49 -7.00
CA GLY A 89 -12.37 -7.67 -6.36
C GLY A 89 -11.74 -9.04 -6.64
N GLN A 90 -12.39 -9.86 -7.45
CA GLN A 90 -11.90 -11.17 -7.85
C GLN A 90 -11.32 -11.10 -9.27
N GLY A 91 -10.14 -11.63 -9.44
CA GLY A 91 -9.44 -11.63 -10.74
C GLY A 91 -8.74 -10.31 -11.06
N TYR A 92 -7.52 -10.44 -11.52
CA TYR A 92 -6.68 -9.32 -11.91
C TYR A 92 -6.99 -8.88 -13.34
N MET A 93 -6.88 -7.60 -13.61
CA MET A 93 -7.25 -6.98 -14.87
C MET A 93 -6.06 -6.25 -15.50
N GLY A 94 -5.64 -6.69 -16.68
CA GLY A 94 -4.50 -6.11 -17.38
C GLY A 94 -3.16 -6.58 -16.83
N THR A 95 -2.08 -5.92 -17.25
CA THR A 95 -0.70 -6.26 -16.87
C THR A 95 0.12 -5.00 -16.62
N TRP A 96 1.15 -5.15 -15.76
CA TRP A 96 2.07 -4.08 -15.42
C TRP A 96 3.39 -4.21 -16.16
N SER A 97 3.98 -3.09 -16.54
CA SER A 97 5.30 -3.00 -17.18
C SER A 97 5.95 -1.64 -16.92
N SER A 98 7.18 -1.44 -17.37
CA SER A 98 7.92 -0.17 -17.26
C SER A 98 7.79 0.46 -15.86
N LEU A 99 8.14 -0.35 -14.84
CA LEU A 99 8.07 0.07 -13.45
C LEU A 99 9.03 1.22 -13.20
N GLY A 100 8.52 2.30 -12.59
CA GLY A 100 9.34 3.43 -12.17
C GLY A 100 10.28 3.10 -11.01
N SER A 101 11.09 4.06 -10.60
CA SER A 101 12.02 3.89 -9.48
C SER A 101 11.27 3.54 -8.20
N ASN A 102 11.84 2.63 -7.41
CA ASN A 102 11.27 2.15 -6.14
C ASN A 102 9.86 1.53 -6.28
N VAL A 103 9.60 0.91 -7.43
CA VAL A 103 8.40 0.11 -7.69
C VAL A 103 8.81 -1.31 -8.00
N LYS A 104 8.15 -2.28 -7.40
CA LYS A 104 8.27 -3.69 -7.79
C LYS A 104 6.92 -4.35 -7.92
N GLN A 105 6.88 -5.39 -8.72
CA GLN A 105 5.71 -6.25 -8.88
C GLN A 105 5.85 -7.51 -8.01
N VAL A 106 4.77 -7.84 -7.30
CA VAL A 106 4.63 -9.08 -6.55
C VAL A 106 3.29 -9.72 -6.94
N GLY A 107 3.35 -10.81 -7.66
CA GLY A 107 2.15 -11.37 -8.31
C GLY A 107 1.57 -10.37 -9.31
N SER A 108 0.32 -9.98 -9.12
CA SER A 108 -0.38 -9.00 -9.96
C SER A 108 -0.50 -7.61 -9.32
N GLU A 109 0.13 -7.40 -8.18
CA GLU A 109 0.13 -6.13 -7.47
C GLU A 109 1.47 -5.40 -7.66
N LEU A 110 1.43 -4.07 -7.58
CA LEU A 110 2.65 -3.28 -7.41
C LEU A 110 2.75 -2.78 -5.97
N THR A 111 3.98 -2.74 -5.49
CA THR A 111 4.31 -2.19 -4.19
C THR A 111 5.66 -1.46 -4.26
N HIS A 112 5.98 -0.70 -3.23
CA HIS A 112 7.25 0.01 -3.15
C HIS A 112 8.43 -0.97 -2.99
N ASP A 113 9.58 -0.58 -3.55
CA ASP A 113 10.87 -1.23 -3.37
C ASP A 113 11.86 -0.20 -2.81
N GLY A 114 11.91 -0.11 -1.50
CA GLY A 114 12.55 0.99 -0.78
C GLY A 114 11.57 2.08 -0.36
N THR A 115 12.00 3.00 0.49
CA THR A 115 11.13 3.95 1.19
C THR A 115 11.40 5.42 0.84
N SER A 116 12.32 5.69 -0.08
CA SER A 116 12.76 7.06 -0.40
C SER A 116 11.81 7.85 -1.29
N SER A 117 10.90 7.16 -2.00
CA SER A 117 9.95 7.81 -2.92
C SER A 117 8.64 8.20 -2.24
N ARG A 118 7.99 9.24 -2.79
CA ARG A 118 6.66 9.74 -2.41
C ARG A 118 5.69 9.74 -3.57
N SER A 119 6.18 9.49 -4.76
CA SER A 119 5.42 9.32 -5.98
C SER A 119 6.00 8.17 -6.78
N TRP A 120 5.15 7.47 -7.49
CA TRP A 120 5.52 6.27 -8.24
C TRP A 120 4.80 6.25 -9.57
N SER A 121 5.30 5.44 -10.50
CA SER A 121 4.71 5.28 -11.82
C SER A 121 4.93 3.87 -12.36
N ALA A 122 4.06 3.46 -13.27
CA ALA A 122 4.22 2.27 -14.08
C ALA A 122 3.36 2.38 -15.34
N VAL A 123 3.59 1.51 -16.31
CA VAL A 123 2.68 1.32 -17.44
C VAL A 123 1.73 0.19 -17.10
N TRP A 124 0.44 0.44 -17.23
CA TRP A 124 -0.60 -0.57 -17.18
C TRP A 124 -1.14 -0.81 -18.58
N THR A 125 -1.10 -2.07 -19.02
CA THR A 125 -1.74 -2.47 -20.27
C THR A 125 -3.09 -3.08 -19.97
N SER A 126 -4.14 -2.49 -20.52
CA SER A 126 -5.53 -2.91 -20.31
C SER A 126 -5.78 -4.33 -20.83
N PRO A 127 -6.77 -5.06 -20.28
CA PRO A 127 -7.24 -6.30 -20.87
C PRO A 127 -7.89 -6.06 -22.23
N SER A 128 -8.28 -7.12 -22.93
CA SER A 128 -9.01 -7.03 -24.21
C SER A 128 -10.32 -6.27 -24.04
N SER A 129 -10.79 -5.66 -25.11
CA SER A 129 -12.10 -5.01 -25.12
C SER A 129 -13.21 -5.98 -24.71
N GLY A 130 -14.17 -5.52 -23.92
CA GLY A 130 -15.29 -6.33 -23.43
C GLY A 130 -14.98 -7.15 -22.19
N SER A 131 -13.79 -7.04 -21.60
CA SER A 131 -13.44 -7.72 -20.32
C SER A 131 -14.16 -7.16 -19.08
N GLY A 132 -14.90 -6.06 -19.22
CA GLY A 132 -15.66 -5.44 -18.14
C GLY A 132 -14.94 -4.25 -17.49
N THR A 133 -15.51 -3.76 -16.39
CA THR A 133 -14.96 -2.62 -15.66
C THR A 133 -13.74 -3.03 -14.85
N VAL A 134 -12.68 -2.23 -14.94
CA VAL A 134 -11.49 -2.34 -14.12
C VAL A 134 -11.60 -1.40 -12.92
N VAL A 135 -11.33 -1.93 -11.73
CA VAL A 135 -11.22 -1.14 -10.50
C VAL A 135 -9.77 -1.12 -10.05
N PHE A 136 -9.23 0.07 -9.92
CA PHE A 136 -7.93 0.30 -9.30
C PHE A 136 -8.13 0.62 -7.82
N ASN A 137 -7.51 -0.14 -6.94
CA ASN A 137 -7.42 0.17 -5.52
C ASN A 137 -5.96 0.48 -5.17
N LEU A 138 -5.75 1.57 -4.45
CA LEU A 138 -4.44 2.09 -4.08
C LEU A 138 -4.44 2.50 -2.62
N ALA A 139 -3.47 2.00 -1.85
CA ALA A 139 -3.12 2.53 -0.55
C ALA A 139 -1.77 3.25 -0.64
N VAL A 140 -1.66 4.42 -0.01
CA VAL A 140 -0.42 5.19 0.11
C VAL A 140 -0.14 5.49 1.57
N LEU A 141 1.11 5.38 1.97
CA LEU A 141 1.63 5.68 3.30
C LEU A 141 2.76 6.71 3.19
N TYR A 142 2.72 7.73 4.03
CA TYR A 142 3.85 8.61 4.31
C TYR A 142 4.22 8.49 5.79
N ALA A 143 5.35 7.84 6.06
CA ALA A 143 5.90 7.68 7.40
C ALA A 143 6.85 8.82 7.73
N ASN A 144 6.75 9.38 8.93
CA ASN A 144 7.56 10.53 9.38
C ASN A 144 8.99 10.15 9.78
N GLY A 145 9.34 8.86 9.80
CA GLY A 145 10.70 8.37 10.06
C GLY A 145 11.11 8.36 11.52
N ASN A 146 10.18 8.52 12.47
CA ASN A 146 10.49 8.52 13.90
C ASN A 146 10.71 7.12 14.51
N GLY A 147 10.66 6.07 13.69
CA GLY A 147 10.87 4.67 14.11
C GLY A 147 9.65 4.00 14.76
N ASN A 148 8.51 4.67 14.79
CA ASN A 148 7.23 4.12 15.25
C ASN A 148 6.08 4.59 14.33
N ASN A 149 4.86 4.12 14.56
CA ASN A 149 3.69 4.44 13.74
C ASN A 149 2.96 5.74 14.12
N ASN A 150 3.45 6.47 15.14
CA ASN A 150 2.81 7.72 15.57
C ASN A 150 3.18 8.86 14.62
N GLY A 151 2.16 9.55 14.11
CA GLY A 151 2.33 10.67 13.18
C GLY A 151 2.60 10.26 11.74
N ASP A 152 2.43 8.98 11.41
CA ASP A 152 2.38 8.51 10.04
C ASP A 152 1.01 8.84 9.44
N ASN A 153 0.99 9.11 8.15
CA ASN A 153 -0.22 9.39 7.39
C ASN A 153 -0.43 8.32 6.32
N TRP A 154 -1.62 7.78 6.22
CA TRP A 154 -1.99 6.89 5.13
C TRP A 154 -3.46 7.05 4.76
N ASP A 155 -3.79 6.75 3.52
CA ASP A 155 -5.16 6.69 3.04
C ASP A 155 -5.25 5.75 1.83
N THR A 156 -6.47 5.53 1.36
CA THR A 156 -6.76 4.71 0.18
C THR A 156 -7.58 5.48 -0.84
N GLY A 157 -7.44 5.09 -2.10
CA GLY A 157 -8.28 5.57 -3.21
C GLY A 157 -8.76 4.42 -4.08
N SER A 158 -9.90 4.62 -4.75
CA SER A 158 -10.46 3.66 -5.68
C SER A 158 -11.00 4.38 -6.92
N TRP A 159 -10.68 3.85 -8.11
CA TRP A 159 -11.07 4.41 -9.43
C TRP A 159 -11.56 3.30 -10.35
N ASN A 160 -12.52 3.62 -11.22
CA ASN A 160 -13.07 2.73 -12.25
C ASN A 160 -13.34 3.47 -13.57
#